data_1f6a3a6a0137b1ae9b2d8ed6f53215e6
#
_entry.id   1f6a3a6a0137b1ae9b2d8ed6f53215e6
#
_cell.length_a   1.000
_cell.length_b   1.000
_cell.length_c   1.000
_cell.angle_alpha   90.00
_cell.angle_beta   90.00
_cell.angle_gamma   90.00
#
_symmetry.space_group_name_H-M   'P 1'
#
loop_
_entity.id
_entity.type
_entity.pdbx_description
1 polymer ?
#
loop_
_entity_poly.entity_id
_entity_poly.type
_entity_poly.pdbx_seq_one_letter_code
_entity_poly.pdbx_strand_id
1 'polypeptide(L)'
;MMPEKIYMTPMPFLNGGTHTTGSGLNFRAGPIAQRLATNPDSSQIFNSSIHGDPYTPTLRAYVGDTMVFRLLHTLMNESMVWTLSGHTFLTERYAGDANRKNSIHIGIAERYDLVVPQAGGPRLQAGDYIHFNGRSSKFSEGGWGIIRVYDKEQADLKKLTSGFSTKNEIPKALPVCPADAPVKSFNVVALDYPSMKFNAKAPETIEVDFERKILMTNPDAKIYALEEDTAKVASGAQPMPLTLRVNVGDCVKVNLKN
;
A
#
# COMPACT_ATOMS: atom_id res chain seq x y z
N MET A 1 5.38 -21.23 21.83
CA MET A 1 4.29 -22.11 21.35
C MET A 1 3.53 -21.28 20.32
N MET A 2 3.64 -21.59 19.03
CA MET A 2 2.95 -20.85 17.97
C MET A 2 1.47 -21.23 18.00
N PRO A 3 0.54 -20.27 17.85
CA PRO A 3 -0.86 -20.63 17.73
C PRO A 3 -1.06 -21.33 16.38
N GLU A 4 -1.44 -22.59 16.43
CA GLU A 4 -1.73 -23.45 15.27
C GLU A 4 -3.00 -23.07 14.49
N LYS A 5 -3.60 -21.93 14.75
CA LYS A 5 -4.80 -21.52 14.03
C LYS A 5 -4.45 -20.74 12.77
N ILE A 6 -4.45 -21.44 11.64
CA ILE A 6 -4.66 -20.81 10.35
C ILE A 6 -6.07 -20.23 10.36
N TYR A 7 -6.17 -18.91 10.44
CA TYR A 7 -7.47 -18.25 10.35
C TYR A 7 -7.92 -18.28 8.89
N MET A 8 -8.78 -19.23 8.57
CA MET A 8 -9.54 -19.20 7.33
C MET A 8 -10.80 -18.37 7.60
N THR A 9 -10.85 -17.18 7.08
CA THR A 9 -12.06 -16.36 7.14
C THR A 9 -12.91 -16.69 5.92
N PRO A 10 -14.11 -17.25 6.10
CA PRO A 10 -15.03 -17.43 4.98
C PRO A 10 -15.41 -16.07 4.42
N MET A 11 -15.23 -15.89 3.12
CA MET A 11 -15.65 -14.67 2.44
C MET A 11 -16.95 -14.90 1.69
N PRO A 12 -17.99 -14.09 1.95
CA PRO A 12 -19.18 -14.10 1.13
C PRO A 12 -18.83 -13.55 -0.27
N PHE A 13 -19.12 -14.31 -1.30
CA PHE A 13 -19.09 -13.85 -2.66
C PHE A 13 -20.45 -13.24 -3.05
N LEU A 14 -20.45 -12.34 -4.02
CA LEU A 14 -21.64 -11.67 -4.54
C LEU A 14 -22.78 -12.62 -4.96
N ASN A 15 -22.49 -13.88 -5.18
CA ASN A 15 -23.45 -14.94 -5.52
C ASN A 15 -23.70 -15.96 -4.39
N GLY A 16 -23.40 -15.61 -3.14
CA GLY A 16 -23.72 -16.44 -1.96
C GLY A 16 -22.78 -17.63 -1.72
N GLY A 17 -21.71 -17.77 -2.48
CA GLY A 17 -20.65 -18.74 -2.21
C GLY A 17 -19.69 -18.25 -1.13
N THR A 18 -19.23 -19.17 -0.28
CA THR A 18 -18.13 -18.93 0.65
C THR A 18 -16.87 -19.57 0.10
N HIS A 19 -15.81 -18.77 -0.11
CA HIS A 19 -14.49 -19.33 -0.38
C HIS A 19 -13.66 -19.31 0.90
N THR A 20 -13.27 -20.48 1.34
CA THR A 20 -12.27 -20.65 2.39
C THR A 20 -10.91 -20.82 1.74
N THR A 21 -10.25 -19.75 1.38
CA THR A 21 -8.87 -19.82 0.93
C THR A 21 -7.98 -19.18 1.97
N GLY A 22 -7.09 -19.95 2.54
CA GLY A 22 -6.06 -19.43 3.42
C GLY A 22 -5.28 -18.34 2.68
N SER A 23 -5.22 -17.16 3.27
CA SER A 23 -4.47 -16.03 2.73
C SER A 23 -3.40 -15.67 3.73
N GLY A 24 -2.21 -15.56 3.27
CA GLY A 24 -1.12 -15.17 4.12
C GLY A 24 0.17 -15.13 3.33
N LEU A 25 1.16 -14.54 3.90
CA LEU A 25 2.53 -14.69 3.46
C LEU A 25 3.15 -15.80 4.32
N ASN A 26 3.67 -16.85 3.68
CA ASN A 26 4.32 -18.01 4.32
C ASN A 26 3.51 -18.65 5.49
N PHE A 27 2.20 -18.79 5.35
CA PHE A 27 1.28 -19.31 6.37
C PHE A 27 1.20 -18.51 7.69
N ARG A 28 1.77 -17.32 7.71
CA ARG A 28 1.64 -16.39 8.82
C ARG A 28 0.87 -15.18 8.33
N ALA A 29 -0.25 -14.90 8.97
CA ALA A 29 -1.15 -13.82 8.57
C ALA A 29 -1.41 -12.87 9.73
N GLY A 30 -1.66 -11.61 9.42
CA GLY A 30 -2.13 -10.59 10.36
C GLY A 30 -3.43 -9.99 9.86
N PRO A 31 -4.59 -10.68 10.03
CA PRO A 31 -5.87 -10.18 9.53
C PRO A 31 -6.18 -8.79 10.05
N ILE A 32 -6.65 -7.90 9.16
CA ILE A 32 -7.00 -6.51 9.51
C ILE A 32 -8.10 -6.48 10.58
N ALA A 33 -9.09 -7.36 10.47
CA ALA A 33 -10.19 -7.45 11.44
C ALA A 33 -9.71 -7.70 12.89
N GLN A 34 -8.64 -8.47 13.08
CA GLN A 34 -8.09 -8.69 14.42
C GLN A 34 -7.46 -7.43 15.01
N ARG A 35 -6.79 -6.62 14.19
CA ARG A 35 -6.21 -5.36 14.61
C ARG A 35 -7.28 -4.34 14.94
N LEU A 36 -8.32 -4.24 14.11
CA LEU A 36 -9.49 -3.38 14.38
C LEU A 36 -10.28 -3.80 15.62
N ALA A 37 -10.32 -5.09 15.96
CA ALA A 37 -10.92 -5.55 17.20
C ALA A 37 -10.14 -5.10 18.44
N THR A 38 -8.81 -4.92 18.31
CA THR A 38 -7.96 -4.42 19.40
C THR A 38 -8.01 -2.89 19.50
N ASN A 39 -7.96 -2.21 18.35
CA ASN A 39 -8.08 -0.76 18.24
C ASN A 39 -8.89 -0.45 16.97
N PRO A 40 -10.10 0.15 17.10
CA PRO A 40 -10.98 0.41 15.96
C PRO A 40 -10.50 1.56 15.06
N ASP A 41 -9.47 2.30 15.46
CA ASP A 41 -8.90 3.35 14.62
C ASP A 41 -8.17 2.75 13.42
N SER A 42 -8.80 2.82 12.25
CA SER A 42 -8.26 2.28 11.01
C SER A 42 -6.95 2.95 10.56
N SER A 43 -6.68 4.17 11.01
CA SER A 43 -5.43 4.88 10.69
C SER A 43 -4.21 4.25 11.37
N GLN A 44 -4.43 3.47 12.44
CA GLN A 44 -3.40 2.85 13.26
C GLN A 44 -3.14 1.37 12.92
N ILE A 45 -3.81 0.80 11.94
CA ILE A 45 -3.74 -0.64 11.62
C ILE A 45 -2.30 -1.16 11.48
N PHE A 46 -1.41 -0.37 10.87
CA PHE A 46 -0.02 -0.77 10.64
C PHE A 46 0.95 -0.29 11.73
N ASN A 47 0.44 0.33 12.78
CA ASN A 47 1.26 0.87 13.86
C ASN A 47 1.71 -0.24 14.82
N SER A 48 2.99 -0.63 14.74
CA SER A 48 3.57 -1.65 15.60
C SER A 48 3.62 -1.26 17.07
N SER A 49 3.61 0.02 17.40
CA SER A 49 3.56 0.47 18.80
C SER A 49 2.22 0.18 19.47
N ILE A 50 1.15 0.04 18.69
CA ILE A 50 -0.20 -0.25 19.18
C ILE A 50 -0.50 -1.75 19.09
N HIS A 51 -0.20 -2.36 17.93
CA HIS A 51 -0.60 -3.74 17.65
C HIS A 51 0.53 -4.76 17.76
N GLY A 52 1.77 -4.31 18.01
CA GLY A 52 2.95 -5.12 17.81
C GLY A 52 3.26 -5.37 16.32
N ASP A 53 4.37 -6.02 16.06
CA ASP A 53 4.71 -6.46 14.70
C ASP A 53 3.74 -7.56 14.23
N PRO A 54 3.46 -7.66 12.91
CA PRO A 54 2.63 -8.72 12.38
C PRO A 54 3.28 -10.10 12.59
N TYR A 55 2.47 -11.16 12.57
CA TYR A 55 2.99 -12.54 12.59
C TYR A 55 3.83 -12.89 11.36
N THR A 56 3.59 -12.22 10.24
CA THR A 56 4.48 -12.27 9.08
C THR A 56 5.85 -11.75 9.49
N PRO A 57 6.95 -12.46 9.19
CA PRO A 57 8.28 -12.03 9.59
C PRO A 57 8.58 -10.60 9.13
N THR A 58 8.99 -9.77 10.07
CA THR A 58 9.48 -8.41 9.76
C THR A 58 10.83 -8.54 9.06
N LEU A 59 10.90 -8.10 7.81
CA LEU A 59 12.13 -8.04 7.04
C LEU A 59 12.91 -6.79 7.46
N ARG A 60 14.25 -6.89 7.48
CA ARG A 60 15.09 -5.83 8.05
C ARG A 60 16.25 -5.49 7.12
N ALA A 61 16.52 -4.20 6.96
CA ALA A 61 17.62 -3.68 6.17
C ALA A 61 18.11 -2.34 6.73
N TYR A 62 19.29 -1.92 6.35
CA TYR A 62 19.74 -0.55 6.53
C TYR A 62 19.38 0.29 5.32
N VAL A 63 19.23 1.59 5.53
CA VAL A 63 19.07 2.56 4.45
C VAL A 63 20.18 2.40 3.42
N GLY A 64 19.80 2.32 2.16
CA GLY A 64 20.73 2.14 1.03
C GLY A 64 21.13 0.70 0.72
N ASP A 65 20.76 -0.28 1.56
CA ASP A 65 21.01 -1.69 1.26
C ASP A 65 20.29 -2.13 -0.01
N THR A 66 20.95 -2.93 -0.83
CA THR A 66 20.29 -3.65 -1.91
C THR A 66 19.57 -4.87 -1.35
N MET A 67 18.27 -4.97 -1.60
CA MET A 67 17.47 -6.11 -1.16
C MET A 67 17.08 -6.98 -2.35
N VAL A 68 17.04 -8.31 -2.12
CA VAL A 68 16.52 -9.26 -3.11
C VAL A 68 15.35 -10.01 -2.50
N PHE A 69 14.19 -9.84 -3.10
CA PHE A 69 12.98 -10.60 -2.73
C PHE A 69 12.86 -11.81 -3.64
N ARG A 70 12.92 -12.99 -3.04
CA ARG A 70 12.65 -14.25 -3.73
C ARG A 70 11.23 -14.67 -3.45
N LEU A 71 10.35 -14.39 -4.40
CA LEU A 71 8.94 -14.68 -4.30
C LEU A 71 8.64 -16.02 -4.93
N LEU A 72 7.87 -16.84 -4.24
CA LEU A 72 7.32 -18.08 -4.75
C LEU A 72 5.81 -18.09 -4.45
N HIS A 73 5.01 -18.24 -5.48
CA HIS A 73 3.58 -18.38 -5.33
C HIS A 73 3.18 -19.84 -5.24
N THR A 74 2.68 -20.24 -4.07
CA THR A 74 2.36 -21.64 -3.77
C THR A 74 0.87 -21.96 -3.71
N LEU A 75 0.00 -20.93 -3.87
CA LEU A 75 -1.44 -21.15 -3.89
C LEU A 75 -1.86 -21.82 -5.21
N MET A 76 -2.83 -22.71 -5.14
CA MET A 76 -3.21 -23.54 -6.28
C MET A 76 -4.38 -22.99 -7.10
N ASN A 77 -5.07 -21.99 -6.62
CA ASN A 77 -6.37 -21.58 -7.19
C ASN A 77 -6.47 -20.11 -7.62
N GLU A 78 -5.54 -19.28 -7.25
CA GLU A 78 -5.58 -17.86 -7.59
C GLU A 78 -4.19 -17.27 -7.79
N SER A 79 -4.03 -16.38 -8.76
CA SER A 79 -2.85 -15.54 -8.88
C SER A 79 -2.86 -14.41 -7.85
N MET A 80 -1.71 -13.82 -7.57
CA MET A 80 -1.57 -12.68 -6.68
C MET A 80 -0.91 -11.49 -7.37
N VAL A 81 -1.10 -10.32 -6.80
CA VAL A 81 -0.31 -9.13 -7.14
C VAL A 81 0.52 -8.77 -5.93
N TRP A 82 1.82 -9.01 -5.97
CA TRP A 82 2.69 -8.57 -4.90
C TRP A 82 3.08 -7.11 -5.10
N THR A 83 2.91 -6.32 -4.06
CA THR A 83 3.16 -4.87 -4.07
C THR A 83 4.10 -4.48 -2.94
N LEU A 84 5.03 -3.57 -3.22
CA LEU A 84 5.97 -3.03 -2.25
C LEU A 84 5.81 -1.51 -2.18
N SER A 85 5.43 -1.00 -1.00
CA SER A 85 5.27 0.44 -0.79
C SER A 85 6.61 1.17 -0.73
N GLY A 86 6.63 2.42 -1.20
CA GLY A 86 7.77 3.32 -1.07
C GLY A 86 9.04 2.94 -1.84
N HIS A 87 9.03 1.81 -2.54
CA HIS A 87 10.17 1.28 -3.28
C HIS A 87 9.79 0.91 -4.70
N THR A 88 10.80 0.80 -5.54
CA THR A 88 10.70 0.15 -6.85
C THR A 88 11.73 -0.98 -6.94
N PHE A 89 11.41 -2.00 -7.71
CA PHE A 89 12.27 -3.15 -7.94
C PHE A 89 12.45 -3.44 -9.42
N LEU A 90 13.53 -4.14 -9.73
CA LEU A 90 13.80 -4.69 -11.04
C LEU A 90 13.29 -6.13 -11.06
N THR A 91 12.54 -6.49 -12.09
CA THR A 91 12.10 -7.88 -12.32
C THR A 91 13.20 -8.72 -12.97
N GLU A 92 14.14 -8.05 -13.62
CA GLU A 92 15.30 -8.65 -14.26
C GLU A 92 16.55 -7.94 -13.80
N ARG A 93 17.42 -8.67 -13.14
CA ARG A 93 18.61 -8.15 -12.46
C ARG A 93 19.56 -7.37 -13.37
N TYR A 94 19.62 -7.73 -14.64
CA TYR A 94 20.60 -7.21 -15.60
C TYR A 94 20.00 -6.29 -16.68
N ALA A 95 18.70 -6.03 -16.62
CA ALA A 95 17.99 -5.26 -17.65
C ALA A 95 18.07 -3.73 -17.51
N GLY A 96 18.87 -3.23 -16.59
CA GLY A 96 18.97 -1.79 -16.32
C GLY A 96 17.71 -1.20 -15.71
N ASP A 97 17.57 0.13 -15.78
CA ASP A 97 16.47 0.85 -15.10
C ASP A 97 15.11 0.80 -15.82
N ALA A 98 15.06 0.25 -17.03
CA ALA A 98 13.87 0.30 -17.90
C ALA A 98 12.65 -0.45 -17.36
N ASN A 99 12.84 -1.40 -16.44
CA ASN A 99 11.77 -2.28 -15.92
C ASN A 99 11.51 -2.09 -14.43
N ARG A 100 11.62 -0.89 -13.91
CA ARG A 100 11.29 -0.60 -12.51
C ARG A 100 9.79 -0.64 -12.29
N LYS A 101 9.37 -1.48 -11.33
CA LYS A 101 7.98 -1.66 -10.91
C LYS A 101 7.90 -1.59 -9.40
N ASN A 102 6.72 -1.30 -8.87
CA ASN A 102 6.39 -1.43 -7.44
C ASN A 102 5.40 -2.58 -7.18
N SER A 103 4.85 -3.15 -8.24
CA SER A 103 3.89 -4.26 -8.18
C SER A 103 4.17 -5.24 -9.29
N ILE A 104 3.95 -6.53 -9.03
CA ILE A 104 4.08 -7.61 -10.01
C ILE A 104 2.96 -8.62 -9.82
N HIS A 105 2.36 -9.02 -10.94
CA HIS A 105 1.45 -10.16 -10.97
C HIS A 105 2.28 -11.45 -10.93
N ILE A 106 1.87 -12.39 -10.09
CA ILE A 106 2.52 -13.69 -9.93
C ILE A 106 1.45 -14.77 -10.13
N GLY A 107 1.63 -15.60 -11.14
CA GLY A 107 0.78 -16.73 -11.41
C GLY A 107 1.09 -17.93 -10.50
N ILE A 108 0.25 -18.96 -10.61
CA ILE A 108 0.39 -20.19 -9.82
C ILE A 108 1.73 -20.85 -10.14
N ALA A 109 2.47 -21.25 -9.11
CA ALA A 109 3.79 -21.85 -9.19
C ALA A 109 4.89 -20.98 -9.83
N GLU A 110 4.62 -19.74 -10.12
CA GLU A 110 5.65 -18.80 -10.57
C GLU A 110 6.55 -18.35 -9.43
N ARG A 111 7.77 -18.01 -9.81
CA ARG A 111 8.78 -17.45 -8.90
C ARG A 111 9.48 -16.27 -9.55
N TYR A 112 9.87 -15.33 -8.72
CA TYR A 112 10.62 -14.14 -9.14
C TYR A 112 11.73 -13.81 -8.15
N ASP A 113 12.87 -13.36 -8.67
CA ASP A 113 13.92 -12.70 -7.91
C ASP A 113 13.86 -11.20 -8.21
N LEU A 114 13.28 -10.44 -7.30
CA LEU A 114 13.07 -9.00 -7.46
C LEU A 114 14.18 -8.24 -6.75
N VAL A 115 14.88 -7.39 -7.46
CA VAL A 115 15.97 -6.59 -6.90
C VAL A 115 15.50 -5.18 -6.59
N VAL A 116 15.50 -4.81 -5.33
CA VAL A 116 15.31 -3.44 -4.85
C VAL A 116 16.68 -2.81 -4.71
N PRO A 117 17.05 -1.82 -5.52
CA PRO A 117 18.40 -1.27 -5.55
C PRO A 117 18.84 -0.64 -4.24
N GLN A 118 17.89 -0.02 -3.52
CA GLN A 118 18.19 0.65 -2.26
C GLN A 118 17.00 0.64 -1.30
N ALA A 119 17.23 0.16 -0.10
CA ALA A 119 16.28 0.23 1.01
C ALA A 119 16.07 1.69 1.46
N GLY A 120 14.84 2.03 1.87
CA GLY A 120 14.46 3.42 2.17
C GLY A 120 14.02 4.20 0.95
N GLY A 121 13.93 3.51 -0.21
CA GLY A 121 13.42 4.08 -1.47
C GLY A 121 14.30 5.19 -2.05
N PRO A 122 13.77 5.99 -2.99
CA PRO A 122 14.55 7.02 -3.68
C PRO A 122 15.12 8.10 -2.77
N ARG A 123 14.52 8.30 -1.58
CA ARG A 123 14.94 9.32 -0.61
C ARG A 123 15.79 8.77 0.53
N LEU A 124 16.12 7.49 0.52
CA LEU A 124 16.93 6.86 1.56
C LEU A 124 16.34 7.09 2.97
N GLN A 125 15.05 6.91 3.10
CA GLN A 125 14.34 7.20 4.35
C GLN A 125 14.21 5.96 5.21
N ALA A 126 14.57 6.05 6.48
CA ALA A 126 14.29 5.01 7.46
C ALA A 126 12.79 4.96 7.79
N GLY A 127 12.32 3.80 8.19
CA GLY A 127 10.92 3.60 8.59
C GLY A 127 10.39 2.23 8.22
N ASP A 128 9.12 2.02 8.49
CA ASP A 128 8.40 0.80 8.15
C ASP A 128 7.69 0.95 6.81
N TYR A 129 7.90 -0.02 5.95
CA TYR A 129 7.28 -0.12 4.63
C TYR A 129 6.48 -1.41 4.55
N ILE A 130 5.28 -1.34 3.97
CA ILE A 130 4.48 -2.54 3.80
C ILE A 130 4.75 -3.21 2.45
N HIS A 131 4.78 -4.54 2.45
CA HIS A 131 4.64 -5.35 1.28
C HIS A 131 3.38 -6.21 1.41
N PHE A 132 2.64 -6.38 0.34
CA PHE A 132 1.32 -6.96 0.45
C PHE A 132 0.80 -7.56 -0.84
N ASN A 133 -0.23 -8.40 -0.71
CA ASN A 133 -1.03 -8.84 -1.84
C ASN A 133 -2.02 -7.73 -2.23
N GLY A 134 -1.93 -7.24 -3.47
CA GLY A 134 -2.77 -6.15 -3.99
C GLY A 134 -4.25 -6.51 -4.20
N ARG A 135 -4.65 -7.77 -4.00
CA ARG A 135 -6.06 -8.14 -3.93
C ARG A 135 -6.62 -7.75 -2.57
N SER A 136 -7.62 -6.87 -2.54
CA SER A 136 -8.17 -6.30 -1.30
C SER A 136 -8.60 -7.36 -0.29
N SER A 137 -9.25 -8.43 -0.75
CA SER A 137 -9.65 -9.55 0.09
C SER A 137 -8.46 -10.23 0.77
N LYS A 138 -7.43 -10.52 0.00
CA LYS A 138 -6.21 -11.19 0.49
C LYS A 138 -5.40 -10.30 1.42
N PHE A 139 -5.35 -9.02 1.13
CA PHE A 139 -4.79 -8.01 2.02
C PHE A 139 -5.51 -7.96 3.36
N SER A 140 -6.85 -7.89 3.35
CA SER A 140 -7.68 -7.85 4.57
C SER A 140 -7.55 -9.12 5.42
N GLU A 141 -7.34 -10.27 4.79
CA GLU A 141 -7.11 -11.56 5.45
C GLU A 141 -5.69 -11.71 6.05
N GLY A 142 -4.82 -10.71 5.85
CA GLY A 142 -3.48 -10.68 6.42
C GLY A 142 -2.36 -10.99 5.45
N GLY A 143 -2.61 -10.91 4.16
CA GLY A 143 -1.58 -11.04 3.12
C GLY A 143 -0.67 -9.81 3.02
N TRP A 144 -0.06 -9.40 4.12
CA TRP A 144 0.85 -8.27 4.20
C TRP A 144 1.96 -8.50 5.24
N GLY A 145 3.02 -7.72 5.16
CA GLY A 145 4.12 -7.74 6.10
C GLY A 145 4.88 -6.41 6.09
N ILE A 146 5.84 -6.30 6.97
CA ILE A 146 6.65 -5.09 7.18
C ILE A 146 8.08 -5.32 6.75
N ILE A 147 8.64 -4.33 6.07
CA ILE A 147 10.08 -4.14 5.88
C ILE A 147 10.48 -2.96 6.74
N ARG A 148 11.31 -3.20 7.73
CA ARG A 148 11.83 -2.16 8.62
C ARG A 148 13.22 -1.75 8.18
N VAL A 149 13.35 -0.49 7.79
CA VAL A 149 14.59 0.09 7.30
C VAL A 149 15.18 1.02 8.37
N TYR A 150 16.43 0.79 8.74
CA TYR A 150 17.11 1.50 9.81
C TYR A 150 18.13 2.49 9.27
N ASP A 151 18.17 3.69 9.86
CA ASP A 151 19.21 4.71 9.66
C ASP A 151 20.31 4.67 10.75
N LYS A 152 20.12 3.80 11.75
CA LYS A 152 21.06 3.60 12.86
C LYS A 152 21.42 2.13 12.99
N GLU A 153 22.64 1.89 13.43
CA GLU A 153 23.16 0.54 13.64
C GLU A 153 22.32 -0.22 14.69
N GLN A 154 22.02 -1.47 14.35
CA GLN A 154 21.30 -2.41 15.20
C GLN A 154 22.29 -3.52 15.63
N ALA A 155 22.33 -3.85 16.92
CA ALA A 155 23.27 -4.81 17.47
C ALA A 155 23.17 -6.22 16.87
N ASP A 156 21.96 -6.59 16.42
CA ASP A 156 21.62 -7.92 15.89
C ASP A 156 21.45 -7.96 14.38
N LEU A 157 21.69 -6.85 13.67
CA LEU A 157 21.62 -6.75 12.22
C LEU A 157 22.99 -6.40 11.63
N LYS A 158 23.58 -7.35 10.93
CA LYS A 158 24.89 -7.13 10.30
C LYS A 158 24.75 -6.21 9.08
N LYS A 159 25.71 -5.30 8.92
CA LYS A 159 25.86 -4.52 7.69
C LYS A 159 26.33 -5.41 6.54
N LEU A 160 25.88 -5.11 5.33
CA LEU A 160 26.42 -5.76 4.13
C LEU A 160 27.86 -5.34 3.92
N THR A 161 28.79 -6.31 3.88
CA THR A 161 30.23 -6.06 3.86
C THR A 161 30.86 -6.13 2.47
N SER A 162 30.13 -6.58 1.46
CA SER A 162 30.68 -6.71 0.09
C SER A 162 29.64 -6.85 -1.01
N GLY A 163 29.99 -6.40 -2.17
CA GLY A 163 29.44 -6.79 -3.48
C GLY A 163 28.37 -5.89 -4.07
N PHE A 164 27.51 -5.26 -3.28
CA PHE A 164 26.46 -4.37 -3.78
C PHE A 164 26.32 -3.06 -2.99
N SER A 165 26.75 -3.03 -1.75
CA SER A 165 26.93 -1.78 -1.01
C SER A 165 28.41 -1.61 -0.68
N THR A 166 29.04 -0.64 -1.30
CA THR A 166 30.46 -0.31 -1.07
C THR A 166 30.64 0.63 0.12
N LYS A 167 29.59 0.93 0.85
CA LYS A 167 29.62 1.95 1.90
C LYS A 167 29.54 1.31 3.27
N ASN A 168 30.60 1.48 4.06
CA ASN A 168 30.63 1.17 5.50
C ASN A 168 29.73 2.10 6.32
N GLU A 169 29.18 3.14 5.71
CA GLU A 169 28.33 4.13 6.35
C GLU A 169 26.88 4.01 5.85
N ILE A 170 25.94 4.13 6.78
CA ILE A 170 24.53 4.20 6.45
C ILE A 170 24.25 5.59 5.86
N PRO A 171 23.74 5.69 4.61
CA PRO A 171 23.51 6.98 3.98
C PRO A 171 22.46 7.79 4.76
N LYS A 172 22.62 9.10 4.73
CA LYS A 172 21.60 10.01 5.27
C LYS A 172 20.42 10.15 4.32
N ALA A 173 19.23 10.30 4.90
CA ALA A 173 18.02 10.58 4.12
C ALA A 173 18.18 11.84 3.28
N LEU A 174 17.69 11.77 2.04
CA LEU A 174 17.61 12.93 1.17
C LEU A 174 16.44 13.83 1.59
N PRO A 175 16.56 15.15 1.41
CA PRO A 175 15.47 16.06 1.73
C PRO A 175 14.23 15.75 0.89
N VAL A 176 13.05 15.96 1.46
CA VAL A 176 11.78 15.74 0.76
C VAL A 176 11.68 16.66 -0.45
N CYS A 177 12.14 17.91 -0.27
CA CYS A 177 12.19 18.91 -1.31
C CYS A 177 13.59 19.51 -1.36
N PRO A 178 14.24 19.58 -2.55
CA PRO A 178 15.42 20.40 -2.72
C PRO A 178 15.16 21.85 -2.31
N ALA A 179 16.17 22.53 -1.80
CA ALA A 179 16.02 23.90 -1.27
C ALA A 179 15.60 24.93 -2.34
N ASP A 180 15.95 24.64 -3.59
CA ASP A 180 15.72 25.47 -4.78
C ASP A 180 14.49 25.04 -5.61
N ALA A 181 13.80 23.98 -5.20
CA ALA A 181 12.64 23.49 -5.93
C ALA A 181 11.44 24.44 -5.83
N PRO A 182 10.76 24.76 -6.95
CA PRO A 182 9.49 25.48 -6.91
C PRO A 182 8.46 24.75 -6.07
N VAL A 183 7.79 25.47 -5.18
CA VAL A 183 6.77 24.87 -4.29
C VAL A 183 5.38 25.07 -4.87
N LYS A 184 4.65 23.98 -5.08
CA LYS A 184 3.22 23.95 -5.42
C LYS A 184 2.42 23.50 -4.21
N SER A 185 1.59 24.38 -3.68
CA SER A 185 0.75 24.10 -2.52
C SER A 185 -0.69 23.89 -2.93
N PHE A 186 -1.33 22.85 -2.40
CA PHE A 186 -2.72 22.52 -2.64
C PHE A 186 -3.42 22.34 -1.29
N ASN A 187 -4.54 23.04 -1.12
CA ASN A 187 -5.45 22.79 -0.01
C ASN A 187 -6.54 21.85 -0.50
N VAL A 188 -6.57 20.65 0.04
CA VAL A 188 -7.48 19.58 -0.34
C VAL A 188 -8.43 19.33 0.82
N VAL A 189 -9.72 19.22 0.52
CA VAL A 189 -10.77 18.92 1.50
C VAL A 189 -11.39 17.58 1.16
N ALA A 190 -11.58 16.75 2.17
CA ALA A 190 -12.41 15.55 2.07
C ALA A 190 -13.87 15.95 2.35
N LEU A 191 -14.78 15.56 1.47
CA LEU A 191 -16.19 15.92 1.53
C LEU A 191 -17.05 14.67 1.54
N ASP A 192 -18.13 14.68 2.32
CA ASP A 192 -19.10 13.60 2.31
C ASP A 192 -19.89 13.58 1.02
N TYR A 193 -19.92 12.44 0.34
CA TYR A 193 -20.68 12.26 -0.89
C TYR A 193 -22.19 12.52 -0.71
N PRO A 194 -22.86 11.99 0.36
CA PRO A 194 -24.29 12.16 0.56
C PRO A 194 -24.73 13.61 0.78
N SER A 195 -23.82 14.48 1.24
CA SER A 195 -24.13 15.90 1.47
C SER A 195 -24.07 16.74 0.21
N MET A 196 -23.69 16.15 -0.92
CA MET A 196 -23.44 16.86 -2.16
C MET A 196 -24.54 16.62 -3.19
N LYS A 197 -25.05 17.70 -3.76
CA LYS A 197 -25.93 17.63 -4.91
C LYS A 197 -25.10 17.43 -6.17
N PHE A 198 -24.74 16.20 -6.45
CA PHE A 198 -24.18 15.85 -7.75
C PHE A 198 -25.27 15.95 -8.82
N ASN A 199 -24.85 16.10 -10.09
CA ASN A 199 -25.75 16.13 -11.23
C ASN A 199 -26.85 15.07 -11.05
N ALA A 200 -28.12 15.48 -11.16
CA ALA A 200 -29.29 14.62 -10.97
C ALA A 200 -29.31 13.37 -11.85
N LYS A 201 -28.41 13.29 -12.84
CA LYS A 201 -28.21 12.12 -13.69
C LYS A 201 -27.05 11.20 -13.22
N ALA A 202 -26.26 11.62 -12.22
CA ALA A 202 -25.26 10.73 -11.64
C ALA A 202 -25.95 9.87 -10.59
N PRO A 203 -26.12 8.57 -10.78
CA PRO A 203 -26.75 7.74 -9.78
C PRO A 203 -25.86 7.69 -8.54
N GLU A 204 -26.43 7.99 -7.39
CA GLU A 204 -25.83 7.67 -6.09
C GLU A 204 -25.65 6.15 -5.92
N THR A 205 -26.19 5.41 -6.87
CA THR A 205 -26.32 3.96 -6.92
C THR A 205 -25.81 3.44 -8.23
N ILE A 206 -24.93 2.47 -8.19
CA ILE A 206 -24.46 1.74 -9.36
C ILE A 206 -25.29 0.47 -9.47
N GLU A 207 -25.97 0.28 -10.61
CA GLU A 207 -26.66 -0.96 -10.90
C GLU A 207 -25.60 -2.03 -11.24
N VAL A 208 -25.46 -3.02 -10.37
CA VAL A 208 -24.46 -4.10 -10.51
C VAL A 208 -25.01 -5.35 -11.17
N ASP A 209 -26.34 -5.47 -11.26
CA ASP A 209 -27.00 -6.60 -11.89
C ASP A 209 -28.28 -6.10 -12.56
N PHE A 210 -28.25 -6.03 -13.90
CA PHE A 210 -29.35 -5.54 -14.72
C PHE A 210 -30.58 -6.44 -14.66
N GLU A 211 -30.41 -7.75 -14.41
CA GLU A 211 -31.53 -8.69 -14.33
C GLU A 211 -32.26 -8.61 -12.98
N ARG A 212 -31.49 -8.40 -11.90
CA ARG A 212 -32.01 -8.36 -10.53
C ARG A 212 -32.21 -6.96 -9.97
N LYS A 213 -31.84 -5.93 -10.72
CA LYS A 213 -31.85 -4.53 -10.26
C LYS A 213 -31.15 -4.32 -8.91
N ILE A 214 -30.04 -5.01 -8.72
CA ILE A 214 -29.24 -4.83 -7.52
C ILE A 214 -28.50 -3.51 -7.63
N LEU A 215 -28.77 -2.61 -6.71
CA LEU A 215 -28.16 -1.31 -6.61
C LEU A 215 -27.07 -1.35 -5.53
N MET A 216 -25.88 -0.87 -5.84
CA MET A 216 -24.80 -0.72 -4.88
C MET A 216 -24.73 0.75 -4.46
N THR A 217 -24.93 1.00 -3.16
CA THR A 217 -24.78 2.32 -2.54
C THR A 217 -23.58 2.32 -1.60
N ASN A 218 -22.86 3.42 -1.55
CA ASN A 218 -21.87 3.67 -0.52
C ASN A 218 -22.26 4.94 0.26
N PRO A 219 -22.97 4.78 1.39
CA PRO A 219 -23.43 5.92 2.18
C PRO A 219 -22.27 6.69 2.83
N ASP A 220 -21.10 6.06 2.97
CA ASP A 220 -19.92 6.66 3.58
C ASP A 220 -18.91 7.12 2.53
N ALA A 221 -19.34 7.28 1.28
CA ALA A 221 -18.47 7.73 0.21
C ALA A 221 -17.90 9.12 0.50
N LYS A 222 -16.60 9.26 0.23
CA LYS A 222 -15.88 10.52 0.35
C LYS A 222 -15.34 10.93 -1.00
N ILE A 223 -15.30 12.22 -1.24
CA ILE A 223 -14.60 12.79 -2.39
C ILE A 223 -13.58 13.80 -1.92
N TYR A 224 -12.57 14.01 -2.75
CA TYR A 224 -11.59 15.05 -2.53
C TYR A 224 -11.81 16.19 -3.52
N ALA A 225 -11.74 17.42 -3.03
CA ALA A 225 -11.81 18.63 -3.83
C ALA A 225 -10.73 19.62 -3.41
N LEU A 226 -10.35 20.53 -4.30
CA LEU A 226 -9.61 21.71 -3.86
C LEU A 226 -10.52 22.58 -3.00
N GLU A 227 -9.97 23.18 -1.94
CA GLU A 227 -10.74 24.05 -1.02
C GLU A 227 -11.47 25.18 -1.77
N GLU A 228 -10.86 25.74 -2.81
CA GLU A 228 -11.43 26.76 -3.68
C GLU A 228 -12.60 26.27 -4.55
N ASP A 229 -12.68 24.97 -4.82
CA ASP A 229 -13.75 24.38 -5.62
C ASP A 229 -14.90 23.79 -4.79
N THR A 230 -14.78 23.80 -3.46
CA THR A 230 -15.77 23.21 -2.53
C THR A 230 -17.19 23.72 -2.81
N ALA A 231 -17.35 25.04 -3.03
CA ALA A 231 -18.65 25.63 -3.32
C ALA A 231 -19.26 25.13 -4.64
N LYS A 232 -18.44 24.96 -5.68
CA LYS A 232 -18.89 24.40 -6.97
C LYS A 232 -19.35 22.95 -6.81
N VAL A 233 -18.57 22.16 -6.10
CA VAL A 233 -18.90 20.77 -5.85
C VAL A 233 -20.18 20.67 -5.02
N ALA A 234 -20.32 21.48 -3.97
CA ALA A 234 -21.54 21.55 -3.14
C ALA A 234 -22.77 22.02 -3.91
N SER A 235 -22.62 22.84 -4.96
CA SER A 235 -23.75 23.29 -5.80
C SER A 235 -24.21 22.26 -6.85
N GLY A 236 -23.55 21.10 -6.92
CA GLY A 236 -23.92 20.02 -7.82
C GLY A 236 -23.09 19.93 -9.10
N ALA A 237 -21.94 20.60 -9.16
CA ALA A 237 -20.98 20.32 -10.23
C ALA A 237 -20.56 18.85 -10.16
N GLN A 238 -20.54 18.18 -11.32
CA GLN A 238 -20.14 16.77 -11.34
C GLN A 238 -18.73 16.62 -10.80
N PRO A 239 -18.53 15.79 -9.77
CA PRO A 239 -17.21 15.57 -9.24
C PRO A 239 -16.37 14.80 -10.28
N MET A 240 -15.22 15.35 -10.56
CA MET A 240 -14.18 14.62 -11.28
C MET A 240 -13.14 14.16 -10.24
N PRO A 241 -12.49 13.01 -10.45
CA PRO A 241 -11.37 12.65 -9.60
C PRO A 241 -10.40 13.83 -9.50
N LEU A 242 -10.04 14.21 -8.26
CA LEU A 242 -9.11 15.31 -8.03
C LEU A 242 -7.78 15.00 -8.72
N THR A 243 -7.37 15.90 -9.61
CA THR A 243 -6.08 15.80 -10.30
C THR A 243 -5.24 17.03 -9.98
N LEU A 244 -4.13 16.81 -9.27
CA LEU A 244 -3.13 17.83 -9.00
C LEU A 244 -2.10 17.86 -10.13
N ARG A 245 -1.87 19.03 -10.73
CA ARG A 245 -0.95 19.18 -11.87
C ARG A 245 0.29 19.92 -11.44
N VAL A 246 1.45 19.31 -11.68
CA VAL A 246 2.77 19.83 -11.33
C VAL A 246 3.78 19.49 -12.42
N ASN A 247 4.92 20.18 -12.43
CA ASN A 247 6.02 19.85 -13.31
C ASN A 247 7.04 18.94 -12.63
N VAL A 248 7.83 18.25 -13.42
CA VAL A 248 8.98 17.49 -12.89
C VAL A 248 9.94 18.46 -12.20
N GLY A 249 10.31 18.15 -10.97
CA GLY A 249 11.16 19.01 -10.14
C GLY A 249 10.41 19.92 -9.16
N ASP A 250 9.10 20.10 -9.32
CA ASP A 250 8.31 20.86 -8.35
C ASP A 250 8.22 20.09 -7.01
N CYS A 251 8.30 20.85 -5.92
CA CYS A 251 7.99 20.35 -4.59
C CYS A 251 6.49 20.49 -4.32
N VAL A 252 5.82 19.37 -4.08
CA VAL A 252 4.37 19.34 -3.86
C VAL A 252 4.05 19.35 -2.38
N LYS A 253 3.28 20.34 -1.95
CA LYS A 253 2.69 20.43 -0.61
C LYS A 253 1.18 20.20 -0.70
N VAL A 254 0.66 19.23 0.05
CA VAL A 254 -0.77 18.99 0.15
C VAL A 254 -1.20 19.18 1.60
N ASN A 255 -2.06 20.16 1.85
CA ASN A 255 -2.72 20.35 3.14
C ASN A 255 -4.09 19.68 3.04
N LEU A 256 -4.25 18.54 3.71
CA LEU A 256 -5.51 17.80 3.73
C LEU A 256 -6.33 18.21 4.95
N LYS A 257 -7.58 18.62 4.70
CA LYS A 257 -8.60 18.88 5.72
C LYS A 257 -9.68 17.79 5.62
N ASN A 258 -9.89 17.12 6.73
CA ASN A 258 -10.93 16.09 6.87
C ASN A 258 -11.97 16.54 7.89
#